data_bc3b595a0a1211b337019201a8f4f065
#
_entry.id   bc3b595a0a1211b337019201a8f4f065
#
_cell.length_a   1.000
_cell.length_b   1.000
_cell.length_c   1.000
_cell.angle_alpha   90.00
_cell.angle_beta   90.00
_cell.angle_gamma   90.00
#
_symmetry.space_group_name_H-M   'P 1'
#
loop_
_entity.id
_entity.type
_entity.pdbx_description
1 polymer ?
#
loop_
_entity_poly.entity_id
_entity_poly.type
_entity_poly.pdbx_seq_one_letter_code
_entity_poly.pdbx_strand_id
1 'polypeptide(L)'
;MTDVGPSDTRVAAFFDLDGTLIPGSANIPLAKAAFRAGFVSKRELAVDLARNASFMLRGASDDSSAKVRDRILRGVKGHPASEVEGLADGFLDDLVETITPTMREVLAEHRAAGHELVLVSASPTEIVQRFAVAAGMDYGVGTTAGRDADGRFDGTLSGPFCYKEGKAEVIRGLAATHGYDLAKCFAYSDSVSDEPMLAIVGNPVAVNPDHELRLMAQAGGWRIVDVGRLRVVANRTRRAVRSAAASPAKAWTRSRAGAARRRRPVAEPD
;
A
#
# COMPACT_ATOMS: atom_id res chain seq x y z
N MET A 1 -25.29 -31.62 -29.11
CA MET A 1 -24.92 -31.58 -27.69
C MET A 1 -23.43 -31.37 -27.67
N THR A 2 -23.01 -30.12 -27.55
CA THR A 2 -21.60 -29.75 -27.40
C THR A 2 -21.24 -29.99 -25.95
N ASP A 3 -20.36 -30.96 -25.74
CA ASP A 3 -19.73 -31.25 -24.48
C ASP A 3 -18.93 -29.99 -24.02
N VAL A 4 -19.52 -29.23 -23.10
CA VAL A 4 -18.83 -28.18 -22.40
C VAL A 4 -17.91 -28.90 -21.42
N GLY A 5 -16.64 -29.02 -21.81
CA GLY A 5 -15.59 -29.54 -20.95
C GLY A 5 -15.61 -28.82 -19.58
N PRO A 6 -15.01 -29.39 -18.53
CA PRO A 6 -15.07 -28.81 -17.19
C PRO A 6 -14.63 -27.35 -17.27
N SER A 7 -15.53 -26.43 -16.91
CA SER A 7 -15.21 -25.01 -16.84
C SER A 7 -13.99 -24.88 -15.93
N ASP A 8 -12.89 -24.44 -16.51
CA ASP A 8 -11.63 -24.19 -15.79
C ASP A 8 -11.93 -23.05 -14.79
N THR A 9 -12.46 -23.43 -13.62
CA THR A 9 -12.89 -22.49 -12.58
C THR A 9 -11.64 -21.84 -12.02
N ARG A 10 -11.46 -20.56 -12.34
CA ARG A 10 -10.31 -19.79 -11.87
C ARG A 10 -10.43 -19.52 -10.38
N VAL A 11 -9.31 -19.53 -9.70
CA VAL A 11 -9.19 -19.23 -8.27
C VAL A 11 -8.34 -17.98 -8.08
N ALA A 12 -8.81 -17.08 -7.24
CA ALA A 12 -8.06 -15.89 -6.84
C ALA A 12 -7.79 -15.89 -5.33
N ALA A 13 -6.70 -15.22 -4.95
CA ALA A 13 -6.41 -14.85 -3.58
C ALA A 13 -6.44 -13.33 -3.46
N PHE A 14 -7.39 -12.81 -2.69
CA PHE A 14 -7.61 -11.40 -2.44
C PHE A 14 -6.88 -10.97 -1.18
N PHE A 15 -6.12 -9.90 -1.25
CA PHE A 15 -5.31 -9.40 -0.13
C PHE A 15 -5.67 -7.96 0.19
N ASP A 16 -5.96 -7.67 1.46
CA ASP A 16 -5.88 -6.32 1.96
C ASP A 16 -4.41 -5.87 2.04
N LEU A 17 -4.18 -4.55 2.07
CA LEU A 17 -2.85 -3.95 2.10
C LEU A 17 -2.36 -3.65 3.52
N ASP A 18 -3.09 -2.75 4.19
CA ASP A 18 -2.68 -2.11 5.44
C ASP A 18 -2.87 -3.04 6.64
N GLY A 19 -1.79 -3.40 7.36
CA GLY A 19 -1.87 -4.37 8.47
C GLY A 19 -1.79 -5.83 8.00
N THR A 20 -2.09 -6.11 6.74
CA THR A 20 -2.14 -7.44 6.14
C THR A 20 -0.88 -7.77 5.36
N LEU A 21 -0.70 -7.26 4.15
CA LEU A 21 0.54 -7.47 3.37
C LEU A 21 1.71 -6.71 3.98
N ILE A 22 1.48 -5.49 4.40
CA ILE A 22 2.49 -4.61 5.00
C ILE A 22 2.17 -4.35 6.48
N PRO A 23 3.20 -4.22 7.34
CA PRO A 23 2.97 -3.82 8.72
C PRO A 23 2.69 -2.30 8.79
N GLY A 24 1.51 -1.93 9.21
CA GLY A 24 1.09 -0.52 9.31
C GLY A 24 0.29 -0.07 8.10
N SER A 25 0.40 1.22 7.73
CA SER A 25 -0.46 1.81 6.71
C SER A 25 0.31 2.50 5.61
N ALA A 26 -0.07 2.26 4.35
CA ALA A 26 0.39 2.96 3.16
C ALA A 26 -0.05 4.43 3.12
N ASN A 27 -1.07 4.79 3.91
CA ASN A 27 -1.58 6.16 3.98
C ASN A 27 -0.55 7.17 4.51
N ILE A 28 0.38 6.74 5.39
CA ILE A 28 1.40 7.65 5.94
C ILE A 28 2.42 8.08 4.87
N PRO A 29 3.09 7.17 4.12
CA PRO A 29 3.98 7.58 3.04
C PRO A 29 3.23 8.31 1.92
N LEU A 30 2.00 7.90 1.58
CA LEU A 30 1.16 8.58 0.60
C LEU A 30 0.84 10.03 1.02
N ALA A 31 0.42 10.27 2.26
CA ALA A 31 0.14 11.60 2.77
C ALA A 31 1.40 12.50 2.75
N LYS A 32 2.57 11.95 3.06
CA LYS A 32 3.85 12.66 2.95
C LYS A 32 4.20 13.01 1.50
N ALA A 33 3.98 12.10 0.57
CA ALA A 33 4.20 12.33 -0.86
C ALA A 33 3.24 13.41 -1.39
N ALA A 34 1.95 13.31 -1.07
CA ALA A 34 0.94 14.28 -1.42
C ALA A 34 1.25 15.68 -0.87
N PHE A 35 1.75 15.77 0.38
CA PHE A 35 2.20 17.04 0.95
C PHE A 35 3.41 17.61 0.19
N ARG A 36 4.42 16.80 -0.14
CA ARG A 36 5.59 17.26 -0.91
C ARG A 36 5.23 17.74 -2.30
N ALA A 37 4.25 17.12 -2.92
CA ALA A 37 3.72 17.49 -4.24
C ALA A 37 2.71 18.66 -4.20
N GLY A 38 2.35 19.17 -3.01
CA GLY A 38 1.45 20.30 -2.86
C GLY A 38 -0.06 19.97 -2.89
N PHE A 39 -0.43 18.68 -2.90
CA PHE A 39 -1.84 18.24 -2.89
C PHE A 39 -2.53 18.50 -1.54
N VAL A 40 -1.78 18.53 -0.45
CA VAL A 40 -2.30 18.76 0.90
C VAL A 40 -1.46 19.80 1.65
N SER A 41 -2.11 20.60 2.47
CA SER A 41 -1.46 21.61 3.30
C SER A 41 -0.79 20.99 4.54
N LYS A 42 0.12 21.75 5.20
CA LYS A 42 0.73 21.35 6.49
C LYS A 42 -0.31 21.01 7.56
N ARG A 43 -1.41 21.77 7.60
CA ARG A 43 -2.49 21.59 8.57
C ARG A 43 -3.23 20.26 8.31
N GLU A 44 -3.54 19.98 7.06
CA GLU A 44 -4.21 18.73 6.66
C GLU A 44 -3.33 17.52 6.94
N LEU A 45 -2.04 17.58 6.60
CA LEU A 45 -1.09 16.53 6.92
C LEU A 45 -1.00 16.24 8.42
N ALA A 46 -0.94 17.29 9.27
CA ALA A 46 -0.90 17.14 10.72
C ALA A 46 -2.18 16.48 11.27
N VAL A 47 -3.35 16.87 10.75
CA VAL A 47 -4.64 16.27 11.10
C VAL A 47 -4.69 14.79 10.68
N ASP A 48 -4.16 14.44 9.50
CA ASP A 48 -4.14 13.07 9.01
C ASP A 48 -3.23 12.17 9.83
N LEU A 49 -2.06 12.66 10.21
CA LEU A 49 -1.14 11.93 11.08
C LEU A 49 -1.74 11.68 12.48
N ALA A 50 -2.39 12.70 13.06
CA ALA A 50 -3.04 12.58 14.36
C ALA A 50 -4.23 11.59 14.32
N ARG A 51 -5.03 11.61 13.24
CA ARG A 51 -6.16 10.68 13.05
C ARG A 51 -5.68 9.25 12.81
N ASN A 52 -4.63 9.06 12.02
CA ASN A 52 -4.05 7.72 11.81
C ASN A 52 -3.56 7.11 13.12
N ALA A 53 -2.92 7.90 13.98
CA ALA A 53 -2.55 7.46 15.33
C ALA A 53 -3.77 7.11 16.18
N SER A 54 -4.85 7.91 16.12
CA SER A 54 -6.10 7.64 16.83
C SER A 54 -6.83 6.39 16.31
N PHE A 55 -6.82 6.17 15.00
CA PHE A 55 -7.36 4.99 14.34
C PHE A 55 -6.66 3.70 14.81
N MET A 56 -5.33 3.72 14.86
CA MET A 56 -4.53 2.58 15.35
C MET A 56 -4.80 2.25 16.83
N LEU A 57 -5.31 3.22 17.62
CA LEU A 57 -5.57 3.06 19.05
C LEU A 57 -7.01 2.69 19.37
N ARG A 58 -7.98 3.08 18.55
CA ARG A 58 -9.43 3.03 18.88
C ARG A 58 -10.32 2.31 17.86
N GLY A 59 -9.75 1.90 16.71
CA GLY A 59 -10.52 1.35 15.59
C GLY A 59 -11.24 2.44 14.77
N ALA A 60 -11.79 2.06 13.61
CA ALA A 60 -12.53 2.96 12.72
C ALA A 60 -14.00 3.04 13.10
N SER A 61 -14.55 4.26 13.19
CA SER A 61 -15.99 4.48 13.06
C SER A 61 -16.33 4.75 11.59
N ASP A 62 -17.52 4.36 11.12
CA ASP A 62 -17.99 4.57 9.73
C ASP A 62 -17.95 6.04 9.32
N ASP A 63 -18.33 6.93 10.22
CA ASP A 63 -18.27 8.38 10.02
C ASP A 63 -16.84 8.90 9.77
N SER A 64 -15.82 8.26 10.36
CA SER A 64 -14.42 8.63 10.12
C SER A 64 -13.93 8.23 8.73
N SER A 65 -14.35 7.07 8.22
CA SER A 65 -13.95 6.56 6.90
C SER A 65 -14.54 7.39 5.76
N ALA A 66 -15.83 7.77 5.86
CA ALA A 66 -16.46 8.67 4.91
C ALA A 66 -15.77 10.04 4.85
N LYS A 67 -15.41 10.61 6.00
CA LYS A 67 -14.66 11.88 6.07
C LYS A 67 -13.26 11.79 5.46
N VAL A 68 -12.57 10.65 5.62
CA VAL A 68 -11.26 10.41 4.98
C VAL A 68 -11.43 10.33 3.47
N ARG A 69 -12.38 9.54 2.98
CA ARG A 69 -12.71 9.44 1.55
C ARG A 69 -12.97 10.81 0.94
N ASP A 70 -13.91 11.58 1.51
CA ASP A 70 -14.33 12.89 0.98
C ASP A 70 -13.18 13.90 0.96
N ARG A 71 -12.24 13.78 1.90
CA ARG A 71 -11.05 14.62 1.90
C ARG A 71 -10.06 14.21 0.81
N ILE A 72 -9.82 12.91 0.60
CA ILE A 72 -8.95 12.40 -0.46
C ILE A 72 -9.50 12.90 -1.80
N LEU A 73 -10.81 12.70 -2.06
CA LEU A 73 -11.46 13.14 -3.28
C LEU A 73 -11.32 14.65 -3.52
N ARG A 74 -11.48 15.47 -2.46
CA ARG A 74 -11.26 16.92 -2.56
C ARG A 74 -9.81 17.28 -2.84
N GLY A 75 -8.86 16.55 -2.23
CA GLY A 75 -7.42 16.80 -2.40
C GLY A 75 -6.94 16.52 -3.82
N VAL A 76 -7.48 15.51 -4.48
CA VAL A 76 -7.09 15.17 -5.87
C VAL A 76 -7.88 15.93 -6.93
N LYS A 77 -8.99 16.59 -6.57
CA LYS A 77 -9.87 17.30 -7.51
C LYS A 77 -9.10 18.30 -8.36
N GLY A 78 -9.28 18.22 -9.69
CA GLY A 78 -8.63 19.07 -10.68
C GLY A 78 -7.22 18.61 -11.10
N HIS A 79 -6.65 17.62 -10.41
CA HIS A 79 -5.36 17.03 -10.78
C HIS A 79 -5.54 15.91 -11.82
N PRO A 80 -4.63 15.78 -12.80
CA PRO A 80 -4.65 14.64 -13.71
C PRO A 80 -4.22 13.36 -12.97
N ALA A 81 -4.72 12.21 -13.42
CA ALA A 81 -4.41 10.92 -12.79
C ALA A 81 -2.90 10.63 -12.75
N SER A 82 -2.15 11.03 -13.77
CA SER A 82 -0.70 10.86 -13.84
C SER A 82 0.07 11.55 -12.72
N GLU A 83 -0.43 12.66 -12.19
CA GLU A 83 0.18 13.32 -11.04
C GLU A 83 -0.02 12.48 -9.76
N VAL A 84 -1.20 11.88 -9.57
CA VAL A 84 -1.48 11.01 -8.43
C VAL A 84 -0.67 9.71 -8.54
N GLU A 85 -0.58 9.13 -9.73
CA GLU A 85 0.28 7.99 -10.03
C GLU A 85 1.75 8.29 -9.67
N GLY A 86 2.24 9.48 -10.05
CA GLY A 86 3.60 9.93 -9.75
C GLY A 86 3.91 10.07 -8.26
N LEU A 87 2.89 10.23 -7.39
CA LEU A 87 3.12 10.22 -5.93
C LEU A 87 3.74 8.92 -5.43
N ALA A 88 3.44 7.80 -6.10
CA ALA A 88 3.95 6.49 -5.73
C ALA A 88 5.47 6.37 -5.92
N ASP A 89 6.06 7.06 -6.90
CA ASP A 89 7.48 6.93 -7.27
C ASP A 89 8.44 7.19 -6.09
N GLY A 90 8.02 8.03 -5.15
CA GLY A 90 8.86 8.43 -4.02
C GLY A 90 8.86 7.45 -2.83
N PHE A 91 7.98 6.41 -2.82
CA PHE A 91 7.87 5.52 -1.66
C PHE A 91 7.48 4.07 -1.98
N LEU A 92 7.14 3.77 -3.23
CA LEU A 92 6.55 2.48 -3.60
C LEU A 92 7.51 1.31 -3.32
N ASP A 93 8.75 1.41 -3.79
CA ASP A 93 9.75 0.35 -3.62
C ASP A 93 10.03 0.10 -2.12
N ASP A 94 10.17 1.19 -1.37
CA ASP A 94 10.33 1.15 0.08
C ASP A 94 9.14 0.44 0.76
N LEU A 95 7.93 0.69 0.27
CA LEU A 95 6.71 0.09 0.82
C LEU A 95 6.64 -1.41 0.49
N VAL A 96 6.94 -1.80 -0.75
CA VAL A 96 6.98 -3.21 -1.19
C VAL A 96 8.03 -4.00 -0.40
N GLU A 97 9.18 -3.39 -0.08
CA GLU A 97 10.18 -4.04 0.78
C GLU A 97 9.66 -4.37 2.19
N THR A 98 8.63 -3.65 2.67
CA THR A 98 8.04 -3.91 3.99
C THR A 98 7.11 -5.13 4.02
N ILE A 99 6.71 -5.69 2.87
CA ILE A 99 5.95 -6.95 2.84
C ILE A 99 6.67 -7.99 3.68
N THR A 100 5.94 -8.55 4.65
CA THR A 100 6.57 -9.46 5.61
C THR A 100 7.03 -10.76 4.94
N PRO A 101 8.08 -11.42 5.45
CA PRO A 101 8.52 -12.71 4.90
C PRO A 101 7.39 -13.75 4.83
N THR A 102 6.57 -13.84 5.87
CA THR A 102 5.41 -14.76 5.90
C THR A 102 4.42 -14.46 4.79
N MET A 103 4.11 -13.17 4.53
CA MET A 103 3.19 -12.83 3.44
C MET A 103 3.82 -13.03 2.06
N ARG A 104 5.14 -12.89 1.93
CA ARG A 104 5.85 -13.27 0.69
C ARG A 104 5.78 -14.77 0.43
N GLU A 105 5.90 -15.59 1.46
CA GLU A 105 5.71 -17.04 1.38
C GLU A 105 4.28 -17.39 0.94
N VAL A 106 3.25 -16.76 1.53
CA VAL A 106 1.84 -16.93 1.16
C VAL A 106 1.59 -16.54 -0.31
N LEU A 107 2.11 -15.39 -0.77
CA LEU A 107 2.00 -15.00 -2.18
C LEU A 107 2.65 -16.03 -3.11
N ALA A 108 3.82 -16.56 -2.74
CA ALA A 108 4.53 -17.58 -3.51
C ALA A 108 3.75 -18.92 -3.55
N GLU A 109 3.14 -19.33 -2.44
CA GLU A 109 2.29 -20.52 -2.37
C GLU A 109 1.10 -20.42 -3.33
N HIS A 110 0.38 -19.28 -3.31
CA HIS A 110 -0.75 -19.07 -4.22
C HIS A 110 -0.32 -19.05 -5.68
N ARG A 111 0.81 -18.40 -5.98
CA ARG A 111 1.36 -18.38 -7.34
C ARG A 111 1.73 -19.79 -7.83
N ALA A 112 2.36 -20.59 -6.96
CA ALA A 112 2.70 -21.99 -7.29
C ALA A 112 1.45 -22.87 -7.51
N ALA A 113 0.33 -22.52 -6.86
CA ALA A 113 -0.97 -23.19 -7.05
C ALA A 113 -1.73 -22.67 -8.30
N GLY A 114 -1.21 -21.69 -9.03
CA GLY A 114 -1.86 -21.10 -10.21
C GLY A 114 -3.02 -20.16 -9.87
N HIS A 115 -3.09 -19.64 -8.63
CA HIS A 115 -4.10 -18.67 -8.22
C HIS A 115 -3.72 -17.27 -8.67
N GLU A 116 -4.70 -16.46 -9.08
CA GLU A 116 -4.49 -15.03 -9.32
C GLU A 116 -4.36 -14.26 -8.01
N LEU A 117 -3.37 -13.39 -7.93
CA LEU A 117 -3.07 -12.57 -6.76
C LEU A 117 -3.66 -11.17 -6.95
N VAL A 118 -4.64 -10.82 -6.15
CA VAL A 118 -5.39 -9.56 -6.28
C VAL A 118 -5.26 -8.74 -5.01
N LEU A 119 -4.74 -7.53 -5.14
CA LEU A 119 -4.72 -6.56 -4.05
C LEU A 119 -6.04 -5.78 -4.01
N VAL A 120 -6.68 -5.69 -2.83
CA VAL A 120 -7.96 -4.98 -2.64
C VAL A 120 -7.81 -4.00 -1.47
N SER A 121 -7.79 -2.69 -1.73
CA SER A 121 -7.51 -1.67 -0.72
C SER A 121 -8.42 -0.46 -0.85
N ALA A 122 -8.68 0.23 0.27
CA ALA A 122 -9.40 1.50 0.29
C ALA A 122 -8.60 2.68 -0.31
N SER A 123 -7.31 2.51 -0.52
CA SER A 123 -6.41 3.50 -1.13
C SER A 123 -6.79 3.81 -2.59
N PRO A 124 -6.35 4.94 -3.17
CA PRO A 124 -6.60 5.26 -4.58
C PRO A 124 -6.13 4.16 -5.53
N THR A 125 -6.97 3.83 -6.50
CA THR A 125 -6.72 2.75 -7.48
C THR A 125 -5.37 2.90 -8.18
N GLU A 126 -4.95 4.12 -8.49
CA GLU A 126 -3.68 4.43 -9.15
C GLU A 126 -2.48 3.95 -8.34
N ILE A 127 -2.55 4.10 -7.02
CA ILE A 127 -1.49 3.66 -6.09
C ILE A 127 -1.55 2.14 -5.89
N VAL A 128 -2.77 1.59 -5.72
CA VAL A 128 -2.98 0.15 -5.46
C VAL A 128 -2.52 -0.70 -6.65
N GLN A 129 -2.82 -0.29 -7.88
CA GLN A 129 -2.37 -0.98 -9.09
C GLN A 129 -0.84 -1.01 -9.20
N ARG A 130 -0.19 0.13 -8.98
CA ARG A 130 1.27 0.22 -9.03
C ARG A 130 1.94 -0.63 -7.94
N PHE A 131 1.38 -0.61 -6.72
CA PHE A 131 1.87 -1.47 -5.65
C PHE A 131 1.72 -2.96 -6.00
N ALA A 132 0.57 -3.37 -6.51
CA ALA A 132 0.32 -4.76 -6.89
C ALA A 132 1.36 -5.24 -7.91
N VAL A 133 1.59 -4.48 -8.98
CA VAL A 133 2.60 -4.80 -10.00
C VAL A 133 4.00 -4.88 -9.39
N ALA A 134 4.41 -3.91 -8.57
CA ALA A 134 5.73 -3.88 -7.94
C ALA A 134 5.91 -5.02 -6.92
N ALA A 135 4.83 -5.46 -6.27
CA ALA A 135 4.82 -6.63 -5.38
C ALA A 135 4.76 -7.97 -6.14
N GLY A 136 4.71 -7.93 -7.48
CA GLY A 136 4.59 -9.11 -8.32
C GLY A 136 3.22 -9.75 -8.28
N MET A 137 2.16 -9.06 -7.92
CA MET A 137 0.76 -9.52 -7.98
C MET A 137 0.18 -9.27 -9.38
N ASP A 138 -0.92 -9.94 -9.71
CA ASP A 138 -1.48 -9.86 -11.05
C ASP A 138 -2.16 -8.52 -11.30
N TYR A 139 -2.90 -8.00 -10.32
CA TYR A 139 -3.44 -6.63 -10.36
C TYR A 139 -3.90 -6.14 -8.98
N GLY A 140 -4.22 -4.85 -8.91
CA GLY A 140 -4.74 -4.21 -7.72
C GLY A 140 -6.02 -3.44 -8.00
N VAL A 141 -6.96 -3.44 -7.06
CA VAL A 141 -8.20 -2.69 -7.10
C VAL A 141 -8.32 -1.84 -5.86
N GLY A 142 -8.51 -0.54 -6.09
CA GLY A 142 -8.64 0.45 -5.04
C GLY A 142 -9.93 1.24 -5.14
N THR A 143 -9.98 2.37 -4.45
CA THR A 143 -11.04 3.34 -4.59
C THR A 143 -10.79 4.17 -5.85
N THR A 144 -11.72 4.13 -6.80
CA THR A 144 -11.61 4.86 -8.06
C THR A 144 -12.32 6.20 -7.96
N ALA A 145 -11.60 7.29 -8.18
CA ALA A 145 -12.16 8.63 -8.28
C ALA A 145 -12.72 8.91 -9.68
N GLY A 146 -13.81 9.66 -9.74
CA GLY A 146 -14.41 10.12 -10.99
C GLY A 146 -13.48 11.09 -11.74
N ARG A 147 -13.61 11.12 -13.07
CA ARG A 147 -12.82 12.00 -13.95
C ARG A 147 -13.75 12.81 -14.85
N ASP A 148 -13.37 14.05 -15.11
CA ASP A 148 -14.01 14.90 -16.08
C ASP A 148 -13.59 14.57 -17.52
N ALA A 149 -14.11 15.33 -18.51
CA ALA A 149 -13.83 15.14 -19.93
C ALA A 149 -12.34 15.35 -20.29
N ASP A 150 -11.59 16.09 -19.48
CA ASP A 150 -10.16 16.34 -19.66
C ASP A 150 -9.28 15.30 -18.94
N GLY A 151 -9.90 14.27 -18.32
CA GLY A 151 -9.20 13.21 -17.59
C GLY A 151 -8.69 13.63 -16.21
N ARG A 152 -9.16 14.77 -15.69
CA ARG A 152 -8.82 15.25 -14.34
C ARG A 152 -9.84 14.72 -13.33
N PHE A 153 -9.40 14.50 -12.11
CA PHE A 153 -10.31 14.09 -11.05
C PHE A 153 -11.37 15.17 -10.77
N ASP A 154 -12.64 14.80 -10.79
CA ASP A 154 -13.78 15.71 -10.57
C ASP A 154 -14.19 15.83 -9.08
N GLY A 155 -13.60 15.01 -8.21
CA GLY A 155 -13.87 14.99 -6.77
C GLY A 155 -15.04 14.07 -6.38
N THR A 156 -15.54 13.24 -7.32
CA THR A 156 -16.56 12.21 -7.05
C THR A 156 -15.94 10.80 -7.01
N LEU A 157 -16.74 9.79 -6.68
CA LEU A 157 -16.37 8.37 -6.88
C LEU A 157 -16.85 7.88 -8.24
N SER A 158 -16.04 7.03 -8.88
CA SER A 158 -16.44 6.23 -10.03
C SER A 158 -16.51 4.75 -9.59
N GLY A 159 -17.63 4.37 -8.97
CA GLY A 159 -17.84 3.03 -8.44
C GLY A 159 -17.88 2.99 -6.91
N PRO A 160 -17.86 1.79 -6.30
CA PRO A 160 -17.95 1.65 -4.86
C PRO A 160 -16.70 2.20 -4.16
N PHE A 161 -16.90 2.75 -2.95
CA PHE A 161 -15.78 3.00 -2.05
C PHE A 161 -15.23 1.65 -1.58
N CYS A 162 -13.98 1.34 -1.94
CA CYS A 162 -13.35 0.03 -1.69
C CYS A 162 -13.01 -0.18 -0.21
N TYR A 163 -14.04 -0.11 0.64
CA TYR A 163 -13.98 -0.26 2.09
C TYR A 163 -15.23 -1.00 2.56
N LYS A 164 -15.12 -1.89 3.52
CA LYS A 164 -16.20 -2.73 4.05
C LYS A 164 -16.96 -3.46 2.93
N GLU A 165 -18.28 -3.25 2.84
CA GLU A 165 -19.17 -3.82 1.83
C GLU A 165 -18.69 -3.52 0.40
N GLY A 166 -18.06 -2.37 0.18
CA GLY A 166 -17.52 -2.00 -1.13
C GLY A 166 -16.39 -2.93 -1.60
N LYS A 167 -15.56 -3.49 -0.70
CA LYS A 167 -14.59 -4.53 -1.06
C LYS A 167 -15.30 -5.80 -1.55
N ALA A 168 -16.34 -6.23 -0.85
CA ALA A 168 -17.12 -7.41 -1.23
C ALA A 168 -17.82 -7.21 -2.59
N GLU A 169 -18.36 -6.01 -2.83
CA GLU A 169 -18.97 -5.64 -4.12
C GLU A 169 -17.96 -5.71 -5.26
N VAL A 170 -16.78 -5.12 -5.07
CA VAL A 170 -15.66 -5.17 -6.04
C VAL A 170 -15.28 -6.63 -6.34
N ILE A 171 -15.10 -7.46 -5.31
CA ILE A 171 -14.71 -8.87 -5.50
C ILE A 171 -15.80 -9.67 -6.25
N ARG A 172 -17.08 -9.44 -5.94
CA ARG A 172 -18.17 -10.08 -6.72
C ARG A 172 -18.15 -9.66 -8.19
N GLY A 173 -17.90 -8.39 -8.47
CA GLY A 173 -17.74 -7.88 -9.83
C GLY A 173 -16.57 -8.54 -10.56
N LEU A 174 -15.42 -8.66 -9.89
CA LEU A 174 -14.26 -9.36 -10.44
C LEU A 174 -14.55 -10.84 -10.69
N ALA A 175 -15.21 -11.51 -9.75
CA ALA A 175 -15.58 -12.91 -9.90
C ALA A 175 -16.49 -13.13 -11.12
N ALA A 176 -17.45 -12.26 -11.34
CA ALA A 176 -18.32 -12.31 -12.50
C ALA A 176 -17.57 -12.07 -13.82
N THR A 177 -16.59 -11.14 -13.82
CA THR A 177 -15.81 -10.76 -15.01
C THR A 177 -14.76 -11.80 -15.37
N HIS A 178 -14.05 -12.35 -14.38
CA HIS A 178 -12.90 -13.24 -14.57
C HIS A 178 -13.25 -14.73 -14.42
N GLY A 179 -14.48 -15.06 -14.00
CA GLY A 179 -14.91 -16.44 -13.81
C GLY A 179 -14.35 -17.10 -12.55
N TYR A 180 -14.13 -16.32 -11.47
CA TYR A 180 -13.67 -16.88 -10.21
C TYR A 180 -14.77 -17.64 -9.49
N ASP A 181 -14.43 -18.83 -8.99
CA ASP A 181 -15.25 -19.58 -8.05
C ASP A 181 -14.97 -19.10 -6.63
N LEU A 182 -15.81 -18.18 -6.14
CA LEU A 182 -15.63 -17.61 -4.80
C LEU A 182 -15.57 -18.65 -3.69
N ALA A 183 -16.24 -19.81 -3.85
CA ALA A 183 -16.19 -20.90 -2.88
C ALA A 183 -14.79 -21.55 -2.78
N LYS A 184 -13.95 -21.37 -3.80
CA LYS A 184 -12.55 -21.83 -3.81
C LYS A 184 -11.54 -20.72 -3.58
N CYS A 185 -11.96 -19.45 -3.70
CA CYS A 185 -11.11 -18.30 -3.53
C CYS A 185 -10.71 -18.09 -2.07
N PHE A 186 -9.64 -17.30 -1.89
CA PHE A 186 -9.08 -16.92 -0.60
C PHE A 186 -9.19 -15.40 -0.40
N ALA A 187 -9.35 -14.97 0.86
CA ALA A 187 -9.25 -13.56 1.22
C ALA A 187 -8.45 -13.38 2.52
N TYR A 188 -7.61 -12.36 2.57
CA TYR A 188 -6.67 -12.10 3.66
C TYR A 188 -6.90 -10.68 4.20
N SER A 189 -7.13 -10.52 5.51
CA SER A 189 -7.23 -9.21 6.17
C SER A 189 -6.88 -9.30 7.66
N ASP A 190 -6.53 -8.13 8.23
CA ASP A 190 -6.23 -7.95 9.66
C ASP A 190 -7.39 -7.30 10.45
N SER A 191 -8.41 -6.77 9.77
CA SER A 191 -9.46 -5.95 10.38
C SER A 191 -10.86 -6.50 10.20
N VAL A 192 -11.67 -6.40 11.26
CA VAL A 192 -13.11 -6.72 11.21
C VAL A 192 -13.87 -5.89 10.18
N SER A 193 -13.36 -4.72 9.80
CA SER A 193 -13.97 -3.92 8.73
C SER A 193 -14.04 -4.64 7.38
N ASP A 194 -13.21 -5.66 7.18
CA ASP A 194 -13.14 -6.49 5.98
C ASP A 194 -13.94 -7.82 6.10
N GLU A 195 -14.73 -7.96 7.17
CA GLU A 195 -15.63 -9.12 7.32
C GLU A 195 -16.46 -9.37 6.06
N PRO A 196 -17.08 -8.35 5.41
CA PRO A 196 -17.86 -8.59 4.19
C PRO A 196 -17.04 -9.21 3.05
N MET A 197 -15.74 -8.84 2.93
CA MET A 197 -14.81 -9.43 1.96
C MET A 197 -14.46 -10.87 2.32
N LEU A 198 -14.21 -11.14 3.60
CA LEU A 198 -13.85 -12.47 4.10
C LEU A 198 -15.02 -13.45 4.03
N ALA A 199 -16.24 -12.98 4.30
CA ALA A 199 -17.44 -13.81 4.34
C ALA A 199 -17.91 -14.33 2.97
N ILE A 200 -17.49 -13.71 1.86
CA ILE A 200 -17.93 -14.12 0.51
C ILE A 200 -17.04 -15.16 -0.15
N VAL A 201 -15.90 -15.50 0.46
CA VAL A 201 -14.97 -16.51 -0.08
C VAL A 201 -15.01 -17.79 0.73
N GLY A 202 -14.64 -18.90 0.09
CA GLY A 202 -14.61 -20.21 0.77
C GLY A 202 -13.44 -20.38 1.74
N ASN A 203 -12.36 -19.57 1.59
CA ASN A 203 -11.15 -19.70 2.40
C ASN A 203 -10.74 -18.33 3.01
N PRO A 204 -11.49 -17.82 3.99
CA PRO A 204 -11.11 -16.62 4.71
C PRO A 204 -9.91 -16.85 5.62
N VAL A 205 -8.97 -15.88 5.67
CA VAL A 205 -7.76 -15.94 6.48
C VAL A 205 -7.58 -14.62 7.23
N ALA A 206 -7.54 -14.68 8.55
CA ALA A 206 -7.29 -13.53 9.40
C ALA A 206 -5.78 -13.39 9.68
N VAL A 207 -5.17 -12.27 9.28
CA VAL A 207 -3.73 -11.99 9.40
C VAL A 207 -3.49 -10.97 10.50
N ASN A 208 -2.80 -11.32 11.58
CA ASN A 208 -2.62 -10.43 12.74
C ASN A 208 -3.92 -9.75 13.19
N PRO A 209 -5.06 -10.46 13.25
CA PRO A 209 -6.37 -9.85 13.33
C PRO A 209 -6.53 -8.94 14.55
N ASP A 210 -7.32 -7.88 14.39
CA ASP A 210 -7.83 -7.10 15.50
C ASP A 210 -8.69 -7.99 16.43
N HIS A 211 -9.08 -7.44 17.57
CA HIS A 211 -9.77 -8.24 18.59
C HIS A 211 -11.09 -8.85 18.09
N GLU A 212 -11.87 -8.07 17.36
CA GLU A 212 -13.20 -8.49 16.88
C GLU A 212 -13.06 -9.52 15.76
N LEU A 213 -12.18 -9.30 14.79
CA LEU A 213 -11.90 -10.27 13.73
C LEU A 213 -11.33 -11.57 14.29
N ARG A 214 -10.50 -11.51 15.34
CA ARG A 214 -9.95 -12.72 15.99
C ARG A 214 -11.06 -13.57 16.60
N LEU A 215 -12.00 -12.95 17.31
CA LEU A 215 -13.15 -13.68 17.86
C LEU A 215 -14.02 -14.29 16.77
N MET A 216 -14.28 -13.56 15.70
CA MET A 216 -15.05 -14.02 14.55
C MET A 216 -14.35 -15.19 13.84
N ALA A 217 -13.04 -15.08 13.59
CA ALA A 217 -12.24 -16.14 12.97
C ALA A 217 -12.24 -17.42 13.81
N GLN A 218 -12.13 -17.30 15.13
CA GLN A 218 -12.19 -18.45 16.05
C GLN A 218 -13.58 -19.10 16.03
N ALA A 219 -14.64 -18.32 16.06
CA ALA A 219 -16.02 -18.83 16.01
C ALA A 219 -16.35 -19.50 14.65
N GLY A 220 -15.84 -18.94 13.55
CA GLY A 220 -16.05 -19.42 12.18
C GLY A 220 -15.08 -20.54 11.76
N GLY A 221 -14.09 -20.89 12.58
CA GLY A 221 -13.04 -21.85 12.22
C GLY A 221 -12.11 -21.36 11.11
N TRP A 222 -11.97 -20.03 10.94
CA TRP A 222 -11.10 -19.44 9.94
C TRP A 222 -9.63 -19.62 10.29
N ARG A 223 -8.78 -19.74 9.27
CA ARG A 223 -7.33 -19.75 9.48
C ARG A 223 -6.85 -18.41 10.04
N ILE A 224 -6.01 -18.45 11.09
CA ILE A 224 -5.35 -17.29 11.66
C ILE A 224 -3.86 -17.40 11.38
N VAL A 225 -3.27 -16.32 10.86
CA VAL A 225 -1.84 -16.17 10.57
C VAL A 225 -1.29 -15.04 11.43
N ASP A 226 -0.51 -15.38 12.44
CA ASP A 226 0.17 -14.40 13.29
C ASP A 226 1.58 -14.14 12.72
N VAL A 227 1.76 -12.98 12.09
CA VAL A 227 3.06 -12.50 11.59
C VAL A 227 3.78 -11.80 12.74
N GLY A 228 4.82 -12.42 13.30
CA GLY A 228 5.50 -11.92 14.50
C GLY A 228 6.00 -10.48 14.38
N ARG A 229 5.55 -9.61 15.27
CA ARG A 229 5.95 -8.19 15.36
C ARG A 229 7.45 -7.97 15.54
N LEU A 230 8.16 -8.93 16.14
CA LEU A 230 9.61 -8.89 16.40
C LEU A 230 10.45 -8.89 15.10
N ARG A 231 10.00 -9.53 14.02
CA ARG A 231 10.71 -9.53 12.73
C ARG A 231 10.67 -8.17 12.03
N VAL A 232 9.59 -7.41 12.22
CA VAL A 232 9.45 -6.06 11.63
C VAL A 232 10.46 -5.07 12.24
N VAL A 233 10.68 -5.14 13.55
CA VAL A 233 11.68 -4.30 14.24
C VAL A 233 13.09 -4.66 13.75
N ALA A 234 13.41 -5.96 13.63
CA ALA A 234 14.71 -6.42 13.13
C ALA A 234 15.02 -5.96 11.70
N ASN A 235 14.00 -5.93 10.81
CA ASN A 235 14.19 -5.44 9.46
C ASN A 235 14.40 -3.92 9.41
N ARG A 236 13.69 -3.14 10.25
CA ARG A 236 13.93 -1.70 10.37
C ARG A 236 15.35 -1.38 10.85
N THR A 237 15.87 -2.14 11.82
CA THR A 237 17.23 -1.96 12.35
C THR A 237 18.27 -2.34 11.30
N ARG A 238 18.09 -3.45 10.57
CA ARG A 238 18.98 -3.87 9.48
C ARG A 238 18.99 -2.85 8.33
N ARG A 239 17.85 -2.24 8.01
CA ARG A 239 17.76 -1.20 6.97
C ARG A 239 18.46 0.09 7.41
N ALA A 240 18.28 0.54 8.66
CA ALA A 240 18.97 1.70 9.21
C ALA A 240 20.50 1.52 9.14
N VAL A 241 21.00 0.31 9.48
CA VAL A 241 22.42 -0.03 9.39
C VAL A 241 22.91 -0.07 7.94
N ARG A 242 22.13 -0.63 6.99
CA ARG A 242 22.51 -0.66 5.57
C ARG A 242 22.49 0.72 4.94
N SER A 243 21.52 1.57 5.30
CA SER A 243 21.45 2.97 4.83
C SER A 243 22.61 3.82 5.38
N ALA A 244 23.01 3.59 6.64
CA ALA A 244 24.17 4.24 7.23
C ALA A 244 25.49 3.77 6.59
N ALA A 245 25.59 2.48 6.20
CA ALA A 245 26.76 1.91 5.53
C ALA A 245 26.84 2.29 4.03
N ALA A 246 25.72 2.61 3.39
CA ALA A 246 25.66 3.01 1.98
C ALA A 246 25.86 4.52 1.75
N SER A 247 25.97 5.33 2.79
CA SER A 247 26.38 6.73 2.64
C SER A 247 27.87 6.75 2.24
N PRO A 248 28.22 7.18 1.01
CA PRO A 248 29.62 7.38 0.68
C PRO A 248 30.14 8.47 1.59
N ALA A 249 31.12 8.14 2.42
CA ALA A 249 31.92 9.13 3.11
C ALA A 249 32.42 10.13 2.07
N LYS A 250 31.80 11.31 2.03
CA LYS A 250 32.37 12.41 1.26
C LYS A 250 33.73 12.65 1.83
N ALA A 251 34.72 12.20 1.09
CA ALA A 251 36.12 12.32 1.38
C ALA A 251 36.41 13.76 1.76
N TRP A 252 36.87 13.92 2.97
CA TRP A 252 37.40 15.15 3.52
C TRP A 252 38.82 15.36 2.94
N THR A 253 38.90 15.68 1.65
CA THR A 253 40.10 16.18 1.01
C THR A 253 40.03 17.71 1.01
N ARG A 254 40.24 18.34 2.16
CA ARG A 254 40.72 19.73 2.17
C ARG A 254 42.20 19.72 1.82
N SER A 255 42.42 20.04 0.56
CA SER A 255 43.63 20.51 -0.06
C SER A 255 44.56 21.27 0.90
N ARG A 256 45.71 20.66 1.20
CA ARG A 256 46.93 21.36 1.55
C ARG A 256 47.61 21.75 0.24
N ALA A 257 47.20 22.88 -0.33
CA ALA A 257 47.96 23.55 -1.39
C ALA A 257 47.71 25.04 -1.29
N GLY A 258 48.67 25.77 -0.79
CA GLY A 258 48.57 27.23 -0.77
C GLY A 258 49.52 27.91 0.18
N ALA A 259 50.76 27.48 0.30
CA ALA A 259 51.83 28.26 0.92
C ALA A 259 53.11 28.16 0.07
N ALA A 260 53.02 28.64 -1.17
CA ALA A 260 54.22 28.99 -1.94
C ALA A 260 54.49 30.49 -1.81
N ARG A 261 55.48 30.83 -1.02
CA ARG A 261 56.04 32.18 -0.82
C ARG A 261 56.37 32.81 -2.17
N ARG A 262 55.78 33.94 -2.45
CA ARG A 262 56.29 34.91 -3.43
C ARG A 262 57.62 35.52 -2.89
N ARG A 263 58.76 35.12 -3.41
CA ARG A 263 60.03 35.86 -3.30
C ARG A 263 60.02 36.94 -4.40
N ARG A 264 60.10 38.18 -3.97
CA ARG A 264 60.40 39.34 -4.81
C ARG A 264 61.88 39.24 -5.22
N PRO A 265 62.24 39.55 -6.47
CA PRO A 265 63.65 39.84 -6.80
C PRO A 265 64.02 41.24 -6.35
N VAL A 266 65.21 41.36 -5.76
CA VAL A 266 65.93 42.59 -5.39
C VAL A 266 66.49 43.16 -6.67
N ALA A 267 66.27 44.45 -6.94
CA ALA A 267 66.99 45.27 -7.93
C ALA A 267 68.33 45.63 -7.38
N GLU A 268 69.41 45.35 -8.15
CA GLU A 268 70.72 45.96 -7.95
C GLU A 268 70.80 47.22 -8.73
N PRO A 269 71.63 48.18 -8.21
CA PRO A 269 71.85 49.51 -8.83
C PRO A 269 73.04 49.47 -9.80
N ASP A 270 72.87 50.09 -10.91
CA ASP A 270 73.71 51.10 -11.56
C ASP A 270 73.13 51.59 -12.89
#